data_e42e5d74e5c0309f767fa5d0cd779765
#
_entry.id   e42e5d74e5c0309f767fa5d0cd779765
#
_cell.length_a   1.000
_cell.length_b   1.000
_cell.length_c   1.000
_cell.angle_alpha   90.00
_cell.angle_beta   90.00
_cell.angle_gamma   90.00
#
_symmetry.space_group_name_H-M   'P 1'
#
loop_
_entity.id
_entity.type
_entity.pdbx_description
1 polymer ?
#
loop_
_entity_poly.entity_id
_entity_poly.type
_entity_poly.pdbx_seq_one_letter_code
_entity_poly.pdbx_strand_id
1 'polypeptide(L)'
;MKGFMKSFLVAFLICLLSMTVFADTASSNKLIVNYIDVGQGDSELIECNGQFMLVDAGERDKGTVVVNYLKSRGVEKLDYVIATHPHSDHIGGMSEVLNTFPVSNIIMPKVNNTTATYTNMLKVIQQKGIKAIEPKIG
;
A
#
# COMPACT_ATOMS: atom_id res chain seq x y z
N MET A 1 59.67 -15.74 6.43
CA MET A 1 58.82 -15.85 5.23
C MET A 1 57.40 -16.41 5.51
N LYS A 2 57.21 -17.37 6.44
CA LYS A 2 55.87 -17.95 6.73
C LYS A 2 54.87 -17.01 7.43
N GLY A 3 55.35 -15.99 8.18
CA GLY A 3 54.46 -15.01 8.85
C GLY A 3 53.88 -13.96 7.93
N PHE A 4 54.65 -13.50 6.96
CA PHE A 4 54.25 -12.44 6.02
C PHE A 4 53.16 -12.91 5.06
N MET A 5 53.20 -14.16 4.66
CA MET A 5 52.24 -14.79 3.75
C MET A 5 50.88 -14.97 4.42
N LYS A 6 50.83 -15.25 5.74
CA LYS A 6 49.57 -15.39 6.48
C LYS A 6 48.88 -14.03 6.67
N SER A 7 49.64 -12.96 6.91
CA SER A 7 49.07 -11.59 7.03
C SER A 7 48.50 -11.07 5.70
N PHE A 8 49.14 -11.43 4.58
CA PHE A 8 48.67 -11.04 3.27
C PHE A 8 47.39 -11.77 2.88
N LEU A 9 47.26 -13.06 3.27
CA LEU A 9 46.05 -13.85 3.02
C LEU A 9 44.85 -13.35 3.83
N VAL A 10 45.06 -12.96 5.08
CA VAL A 10 44.01 -12.41 5.95
C VAL A 10 43.57 -11.03 5.44
N ALA A 11 44.49 -10.15 5.02
CA ALA A 11 44.15 -8.85 4.45
C ALA A 11 43.37 -8.97 3.12
N PHE A 12 43.72 -9.95 2.29
CA PHE A 12 43.01 -10.22 1.02
C PHE A 12 41.61 -10.77 1.27
N LEU A 13 41.43 -11.62 2.29
CA LEU A 13 40.12 -12.17 2.67
C LEU A 13 39.21 -11.10 3.26
N ILE A 14 39.73 -10.15 4.01
CA ILE A 14 38.98 -8.99 4.55
C ILE A 14 38.53 -8.05 3.41
N CYS A 15 39.37 -7.85 2.39
CA CYS A 15 39.06 -7.03 1.24
C CYS A 15 37.94 -7.66 0.34
N LEU A 16 37.83 -8.98 0.32
CA LEU A 16 36.78 -9.69 -0.40
C LEU A 16 35.41 -9.62 0.32
N LEU A 17 35.38 -9.45 1.65
CA LEU A 17 34.15 -9.31 2.42
C LEU A 17 33.55 -7.90 2.38
N SER A 18 34.27 -6.90 1.88
CA SER A 18 33.79 -5.51 1.81
C SER A 18 33.17 -5.15 0.45
N MET A 19 32.97 -6.09 -0.47
CA MET A 19 32.05 -5.90 -1.58
C MET A 19 30.60 -5.99 -1.06
N THR A 20 30.16 -4.95 -0.37
CA THR A 20 28.73 -4.67 -0.26
C THR A 20 28.23 -4.49 -1.68
N VAL A 21 27.52 -5.50 -2.18
CA VAL A 21 26.71 -5.36 -3.38
C VAL A 21 25.69 -4.28 -3.04
N PHE A 22 25.98 -3.04 -3.42
CA PHE A 22 24.93 -2.05 -3.64
C PHE A 22 24.10 -2.63 -4.78
N ALA A 23 23.08 -3.43 -4.43
CA ALA A 23 22.01 -3.67 -5.34
C ALA A 23 21.42 -2.28 -5.62
N ASP A 24 21.82 -1.71 -6.75
CA ASP A 24 21.16 -0.55 -7.32
C ASP A 24 19.71 -1.00 -7.56
N THR A 25 18.86 -0.74 -6.57
CA THR A 25 17.43 -0.81 -6.77
C THR A 25 17.13 0.35 -7.72
N ALA A 26 17.43 0.14 -9.00
CA ALA A 26 16.92 1.00 -10.04
C ALA A 26 15.41 1.08 -9.78
N SER A 27 14.99 2.18 -9.15
CA SER A 27 13.59 2.50 -8.96
C SER A 27 12.99 2.48 -10.37
N SER A 28 12.35 1.38 -10.70
CA SER A 28 11.68 1.24 -11.97
C SER A 28 10.58 2.30 -11.96
N ASN A 29 10.75 3.38 -12.75
CA ASN A 29 9.72 4.41 -12.97
C ASN A 29 8.48 3.81 -13.65
N LYS A 30 8.14 2.59 -13.28
CA LYS A 30 7.05 1.82 -13.84
C LYS A 30 5.82 2.03 -12.97
N LEU A 31 4.76 2.50 -13.59
CA LEU A 31 3.43 2.49 -13.02
C LEU A 31 2.80 1.12 -13.28
N ILE A 32 2.36 0.45 -12.25
CA ILE A 32 1.65 -0.83 -12.32
C ILE A 32 0.25 -0.61 -11.78
N VAL A 33 -0.76 -0.99 -12.55
CA VAL A 33 -2.17 -0.98 -12.13
C VAL A 33 -2.64 -2.42 -12.08
N ASN A 34 -3.12 -2.83 -10.91
CA ASN A 34 -3.65 -4.17 -10.67
C ASN A 34 -5.14 -4.05 -10.41
N TYR A 35 -5.95 -4.69 -11.22
CA TYR A 35 -7.39 -4.82 -11.01
C TYR A 35 -7.65 -6.03 -10.11
N ILE A 36 -8.28 -5.79 -8.95
CA ILE A 36 -8.57 -6.83 -7.97
C ILE A 36 -9.97 -7.36 -8.27
N ASP A 37 -10.07 -8.67 -8.52
CA ASP A 37 -11.37 -9.31 -8.75
C ASP A 37 -12.19 -9.36 -7.46
N VAL A 38 -13.09 -8.42 -7.33
CA VAL A 38 -14.06 -8.30 -6.23
C VAL A 38 -15.47 -8.69 -6.66
N GLY A 39 -15.63 -9.20 -7.91
CA GLY A 39 -16.94 -9.47 -8.50
C GLY A 39 -17.63 -8.17 -8.88
N GLN A 40 -18.79 -7.87 -8.26
CA GLN A 40 -19.45 -6.58 -8.47
C GLN A 40 -18.69 -5.49 -7.73
N GLY A 41 -18.49 -4.33 -8.39
CA GLY A 41 -17.80 -3.17 -7.85
C GLY A 41 -16.37 -3.02 -8.34
N ASP A 42 -15.65 -2.09 -7.75
CA ASP A 42 -14.31 -1.74 -8.16
C ASP A 42 -13.30 -1.89 -7.02
N SER A 43 -12.08 -2.31 -7.39
CA SER A 43 -10.91 -2.26 -6.50
C SER A 43 -9.63 -2.34 -7.32
N GLU A 44 -8.78 -1.30 -7.27
CA GLU A 44 -7.49 -1.28 -7.97
C GLU A 44 -6.35 -0.94 -7.03
N LEU A 45 -5.26 -1.70 -7.15
CA LEU A 45 -3.99 -1.36 -6.52
C LEU A 45 -3.06 -0.73 -7.56
N ILE A 46 -2.62 0.49 -7.30
CA ILE A 46 -1.66 1.23 -8.11
C ILE A 46 -0.33 1.28 -7.37
N GLU A 47 0.72 0.81 -8.04
CA GLU A 47 2.08 0.75 -7.53
C GLU A 47 2.99 1.64 -8.37
N CYS A 48 3.75 2.53 -7.74
CA CYS A 48 4.75 3.36 -8.42
C CYS A 48 5.89 3.70 -7.44
N ASN A 49 7.12 3.40 -7.83
CA ASN A 49 8.31 3.76 -7.06
C ASN A 49 8.26 3.35 -5.57
N GLY A 50 7.69 2.19 -5.26
CA GLY A 50 7.53 1.70 -3.89
C GLY A 50 6.42 2.38 -3.09
N GLN A 51 5.60 3.22 -3.71
CA GLN A 51 4.38 3.77 -3.15
C GLN A 51 3.17 2.98 -3.62
N PHE A 52 2.18 2.89 -2.74
CA PHE A 52 0.96 2.14 -2.99
C PHE A 52 -0.27 3.01 -2.80
N MET A 53 -1.17 2.94 -3.78
CA MET A 53 -2.48 3.58 -3.73
C MET A 53 -3.57 2.57 -4.04
N LEU A 54 -4.58 2.50 -3.17
CA LEU A 54 -5.77 1.68 -3.39
C LEU A 54 -6.92 2.59 -3.84
N VAL A 55 -7.61 2.21 -4.88
CA VAL A 55 -8.85 2.85 -5.33
C VAL A 55 -9.98 1.87 -5.07
N ASP A 56 -10.95 2.23 -4.25
CA ASP A 56 -12.09 1.44 -3.82
C ASP A 56 -11.73 0.05 -3.24
N ALA A 57 -12.71 -0.67 -2.71
CA ALA A 57 -12.48 -1.94 -2.01
C ALA A 57 -13.64 -2.94 -2.17
N GLY A 58 -14.44 -2.78 -3.22
CA GLY A 58 -15.55 -3.66 -3.53
C GLY A 58 -16.67 -3.67 -2.48
N GLU A 59 -17.55 -4.65 -2.58
CA GLU A 59 -18.66 -4.90 -1.65
C GLU A 59 -18.17 -5.22 -0.23
N ARG A 60 -19.10 -5.16 0.73
CA ARG A 60 -18.81 -5.35 2.16
C ARG A 60 -18.16 -6.69 2.49
N ASP A 61 -18.52 -7.75 1.79
CA ASP A 61 -17.96 -9.09 1.96
C ASP A 61 -16.62 -9.30 1.23
N LYS A 62 -16.15 -8.29 0.49
CA LYS A 62 -14.90 -8.33 -0.30
C LYS A 62 -13.69 -7.74 0.41
N GLY A 63 -13.86 -7.12 1.56
CA GLY A 63 -12.74 -6.54 2.32
C GLY A 63 -11.59 -7.53 2.55
N THR A 64 -11.89 -8.77 2.93
CA THR A 64 -10.88 -9.83 3.11
C THR A 64 -10.18 -10.20 1.79
N VAL A 65 -10.88 -10.20 0.67
CA VAL A 65 -10.29 -10.45 -0.66
C VAL A 65 -9.25 -9.38 -0.97
N VAL A 66 -9.63 -8.11 -0.82
CA VAL A 66 -8.73 -6.97 -1.05
C VAL A 66 -7.53 -7.01 -0.10
N VAL A 67 -7.76 -7.22 1.21
CA VAL A 67 -6.68 -7.33 2.21
C VAL A 67 -5.70 -8.44 1.86
N ASN A 68 -6.18 -9.62 1.48
CA ASN A 68 -5.32 -10.73 1.10
C ASN A 68 -4.52 -10.44 -0.18
N TYR A 69 -5.14 -9.79 -1.16
CA TYR A 69 -4.47 -9.36 -2.37
C TYR A 69 -3.33 -8.38 -2.04
N LEU A 70 -3.62 -7.33 -1.27
CA LEU A 70 -2.61 -6.34 -0.86
C LEU A 70 -1.42 -7.01 -0.15
N LYS A 71 -1.70 -7.94 0.77
CA LYS A 71 -0.64 -8.72 1.45
C LYS A 71 0.18 -9.55 0.47
N SER A 72 -0.45 -10.18 -0.51
CA SER A 72 0.24 -10.98 -1.53
C SER A 72 1.16 -10.14 -2.42
N ARG A 73 0.87 -8.84 -2.56
CA ARG A 73 1.70 -7.86 -3.27
C ARG A 73 2.79 -7.23 -2.39
N GLY A 74 2.91 -7.64 -1.12
CA GLY A 74 3.90 -7.11 -0.20
C GLY A 74 3.59 -5.69 0.30
N VAL A 75 2.32 -5.27 0.21
CA VAL A 75 1.89 -3.96 0.74
C VAL A 75 1.97 -3.99 2.26
N GLU A 76 2.81 -3.13 2.83
CA GLU A 76 2.91 -2.93 4.29
C GLU A 76 2.14 -1.69 4.75
N LYS A 77 1.99 -0.70 3.87
CA LYS A 77 1.23 0.53 4.09
C LYS A 77 0.64 1.03 2.78
N LEU A 78 -0.41 1.85 2.88
CA LEU A 78 -0.97 2.58 1.76
C LEU A 78 -0.64 4.07 1.91
N ASP A 79 0.03 4.64 0.93
CA ASP A 79 0.33 6.07 0.90
C ASP A 79 -0.94 6.87 0.63
N TYR A 80 -1.79 6.32 -0.24
CA TYR A 80 -3.10 6.88 -0.56
C TYR A 80 -4.16 5.79 -0.65
N VAL A 81 -5.37 6.16 -0.24
CA VAL A 81 -6.60 5.44 -0.53
C VAL A 81 -7.56 6.41 -1.21
N ILE A 82 -8.23 5.98 -2.26
CA ILE A 82 -9.31 6.74 -2.91
C ILE A 82 -10.62 6.02 -2.64
N ALA A 83 -11.57 6.69 -2.02
CA ALA A 83 -12.96 6.26 -1.92
C ALA A 83 -13.76 7.11 -2.91
N THR A 84 -14.07 6.55 -4.08
CA THR A 84 -14.62 7.32 -5.20
C THR A 84 -16.00 7.87 -4.90
N HIS A 85 -16.89 7.04 -4.39
CA HIS A 85 -18.25 7.43 -3.98
C HIS A 85 -18.85 6.43 -2.95
N PRO A 86 -19.89 6.81 -2.21
CA PRO A 86 -20.33 6.09 -1.01
C PRO A 86 -21.24 4.88 -1.25
N HIS A 87 -21.19 4.24 -2.42
CA HIS A 87 -21.93 3.01 -2.67
C HIS A 87 -21.20 1.79 -2.09
N SER A 88 -21.94 0.76 -1.69
CA SER A 88 -21.39 -0.40 -0.99
C SER A 88 -20.47 -1.23 -1.85
N ASP A 89 -20.68 -1.29 -3.14
CA ASP A 89 -19.85 -2.00 -4.12
C ASP A 89 -18.52 -1.29 -4.42
N HIS A 90 -18.29 -0.13 -3.82
CA HIS A 90 -17.03 0.63 -3.90
C HIS A 90 -16.34 0.75 -2.53
N ILE A 91 -17.08 1.13 -1.49
CA ILE A 91 -16.50 1.34 -0.17
C ILE A 91 -16.85 0.24 0.85
N GLY A 92 -17.48 -0.84 0.40
CA GLY A 92 -17.95 -1.89 1.29
C GLY A 92 -16.86 -2.54 2.12
N GLY A 93 -15.76 -2.93 1.47
CA GLY A 93 -14.58 -3.52 2.09
C GLY A 93 -13.63 -2.51 2.75
N MET A 94 -13.84 -1.21 2.55
CA MET A 94 -12.90 -0.16 2.93
C MET A 94 -12.57 -0.15 4.42
N SER A 95 -13.56 -0.35 5.29
CA SER A 95 -13.33 -0.38 6.74
C SER A 95 -12.35 -1.48 7.16
N GLU A 96 -12.37 -2.64 6.50
CA GLU A 96 -11.46 -3.75 6.76
C GLU A 96 -10.04 -3.42 6.31
N VAL A 97 -9.89 -2.84 5.12
CA VAL A 97 -8.60 -2.36 4.60
C VAL A 97 -7.99 -1.32 5.53
N LEU A 98 -8.74 -0.28 5.89
CA LEU A 98 -8.28 0.80 6.78
C LEU A 98 -7.94 0.29 8.18
N ASN A 99 -8.58 -0.78 8.66
CA ASN A 99 -8.24 -1.40 9.94
C ASN A 99 -6.97 -2.24 9.85
N THR A 100 -6.69 -2.83 8.70
CA THR A 100 -5.58 -3.76 8.51
C THR A 100 -4.27 -3.06 8.21
N PHE A 101 -4.30 -2.02 7.38
CA PHE A 101 -3.09 -1.33 6.93
C PHE A 101 -2.97 0.07 7.53
N PRO A 102 -1.73 0.53 7.82
CA PRO A 102 -1.45 1.95 7.98
C PRO A 102 -1.78 2.70 6.68
N VAL A 103 -2.56 3.78 6.78
CA VAL A 103 -2.93 4.63 5.65
C VAL A 103 -2.52 6.07 5.95
N SER A 104 -1.77 6.68 5.03
CA SER A 104 -1.31 8.07 5.22
C SER A 104 -2.39 9.08 4.88
N ASN A 105 -3.05 8.90 3.74
CA ASN A 105 -4.07 9.82 3.24
C ASN A 105 -5.25 9.06 2.64
N ILE A 106 -6.46 9.56 2.83
CA ILE A 106 -7.64 9.12 2.10
C ILE A 106 -8.22 10.28 1.31
N ILE A 107 -8.40 10.09 0.00
CA ILE A 107 -9.04 11.05 -0.89
C ILE A 107 -10.49 10.61 -1.09
N MET A 108 -11.43 11.46 -0.77
CA MET A 108 -12.85 11.15 -0.86
C MET A 108 -13.70 12.42 -1.03
N PRO A 109 -14.80 12.35 -1.77
CA PRO A 109 -15.72 13.49 -1.89
C PRO A 109 -16.43 13.74 -0.55
N LYS A 110 -16.70 15.01 -0.26
CA LYS A 110 -17.55 15.40 0.86
C LYS A 110 -19.00 15.28 0.42
N VAL A 111 -19.66 14.22 0.86
CA VAL A 111 -21.06 13.92 0.50
C VAL A 111 -21.90 13.72 1.76
N ASN A 112 -23.18 14.02 1.66
CA ASN A 112 -24.14 13.68 2.70
C ASN A 112 -24.68 12.27 2.47
N ASN A 113 -24.16 11.29 3.22
CA ASN A 113 -24.58 9.89 3.14
C ASN A 113 -24.68 9.30 4.55
N THR A 114 -25.77 8.57 4.81
CA THR A 114 -26.10 8.03 6.14
C THR A 114 -26.06 6.51 6.18
N THR A 115 -25.60 5.85 5.11
CA THR A 115 -25.49 4.38 5.10
C THR A 115 -24.52 3.90 6.17
N ALA A 116 -24.80 2.72 6.72
CA ALA A 116 -23.93 2.10 7.72
C ALA A 116 -22.50 1.88 7.19
N THR A 117 -22.35 1.55 5.91
CA THR A 117 -21.04 1.38 5.25
C THR A 117 -20.22 2.65 5.29
N TYR A 118 -20.82 3.78 4.86
CA TYR A 118 -20.16 5.08 4.86
C TYR A 118 -19.84 5.56 6.28
N THR A 119 -20.80 5.49 7.19
CA THR A 119 -20.60 5.93 8.58
C THR A 119 -19.55 5.09 9.32
N ASN A 120 -19.47 3.79 9.07
CA ASN A 120 -18.43 2.94 9.64
C ASN A 120 -17.04 3.28 9.09
N MET A 121 -16.91 3.51 7.80
CA MET A 121 -15.65 3.97 7.19
C MET A 121 -15.19 5.29 7.83
N LEU A 122 -16.08 6.28 7.97
CA LEU A 122 -15.74 7.56 8.61
C LEU A 122 -15.28 7.39 10.07
N LYS A 123 -15.90 6.49 10.84
CA LYS A 123 -15.46 6.19 12.20
C LYS A 123 -14.04 5.63 12.22
N VAL A 124 -13.70 4.71 11.31
CA VAL A 124 -12.33 4.16 11.23
C VAL A 124 -11.33 5.24 10.86
N ILE A 125 -11.65 6.10 9.87
CA ILE A 125 -10.80 7.24 9.47
C ILE A 125 -10.51 8.12 10.68
N GLN A 126 -11.54 8.49 11.44
CA GLN A 126 -11.42 9.31 12.63
C GLN A 126 -10.61 8.64 13.75
N GLN A 127 -10.91 7.37 14.07
CA GLN A 127 -10.22 6.61 15.12
C GLN A 127 -8.74 6.44 14.85
N LYS A 128 -8.36 6.26 13.58
CA LYS A 128 -6.97 6.10 13.18
C LYS A 128 -6.25 7.41 12.84
N GLY A 129 -6.94 8.53 12.89
CA GLY A 129 -6.37 9.83 12.56
C GLY A 129 -5.89 9.94 11.11
N ILE A 130 -6.53 9.21 10.18
CA ILE A 130 -6.17 9.24 8.77
C ILE A 130 -6.53 10.61 8.19
N LYS A 131 -5.60 11.23 7.46
CA LYS A 131 -5.82 12.53 6.84
C LYS A 131 -6.79 12.39 5.66
N ALA A 132 -7.99 12.95 5.80
CA ALA A 132 -8.96 13.01 4.72
C ALA A 132 -8.70 14.25 3.83
N ILE A 133 -8.70 14.05 2.52
CA ILE A 133 -8.47 15.06 1.49
C ILE A 133 -9.70 15.10 0.59
N GLU A 134 -10.32 16.28 0.49
CA GLU A 134 -11.39 16.51 -0.48
C GLU A 134 -10.77 16.84 -1.84
N PRO A 135 -11.12 16.10 -2.92
CA PRO A 135 -10.62 16.40 -4.26
C PRO A 135 -11.15 17.75 -4.72
N LYS A 136 -10.28 18.54 -5.37
CA LYS A 136 -10.64 19.83 -5.97
C LYS A 136 -10.36 19.78 -7.46
N ILE A 137 -11.25 20.40 -8.22
CA ILE A 137 -10.99 20.70 -9.64
C ILE A 137 -9.93 21.80 -9.66
N GLY A 138 -8.81 21.53 -10.35
CA GLY A 138 -7.68 22.46 -10.47
C GLY A 138 -7.96 23.64 -11.37
#